data_1b9201bf22b63f933381965b022db784
#
_entry.id   1b9201bf22b63f933381965b022db784
#
_cell.length_a   1.000
_cell.length_b   1.000
_cell.length_c   1.000
_cell.angle_alpha   90.00
_cell.angle_beta   90.00
_cell.angle_gamma   90.00
#
_symmetry.space_group_name_H-M   'P 1'
#
loop_
_entity.id
_entity.type
_entity.pdbx_description
1 polymer ?
#
loop_
_entity_poly.entity_id
_entity_poly.type
_entity_poly.pdbx_seq_one_letter_code
_entity_poly.pdbx_strand_id
1 'polypeptide(L)'
;MQEKILILDFGGQYNQLIARRVREQNVYCEIKPYTTTLDEIRAFAPMGIIFTGGPNSVYLEESPHVDPEVFQLGVPILGICYGCQLMAHTLGGQVTAAQEDTAREYGKTVTYYDTGCKLFKGIPEQSISWMSHGDYMAKVPEGFALVAHTDACPNAAIADESRGFYGVQFHPEVNHTQFGSQMLRNFLYEICGAKGTWTMGDFCKNTVAQLRDTIGPKGRVLLALSGGVDSSVLAALLAEAVGDRLTAVFVDHGCMRKNEGDEVEAAFAKWDIRFVRVDAEKRFLDKLKGVEDPQRKRQIIGAEFGYVFLDEAVKFGITKEDFFAQGTIYPDVIESGAGDADVIKSHHNKLLPREVIEQFKAVLEPLDHLFKDEIRLLGKELGLPDYLVHRQPFPGPGLAIRILGDVTKEKLDILREADFIFREEIAKADLGDICSQYFAVLTNAR
;
A
#
# COMPACT_ATOMS: atom_id res chain seq x y z
N MET A 1 13.56 4.28 20.48
CA MET A 1 13.61 4.54 19.03
C MET A 1 12.61 3.61 18.36
N GLN A 2 11.88 4.10 17.37
CA GLN A 2 10.97 3.27 16.58
C GLN A 2 11.80 2.30 15.73
N GLU A 3 11.41 1.02 15.69
CA GLU A 3 12.02 0.01 14.84
C GLU A 3 11.66 0.31 13.38
N LYS A 4 12.68 0.59 12.54
CA LYS A 4 12.47 0.99 11.14
C LYS A 4 13.39 0.23 10.20
N ILE A 5 12.80 -0.34 9.15
CA ILE A 5 13.54 -0.90 8.01
C ILE A 5 13.42 0.07 6.83
N LEU A 6 14.55 0.36 6.19
CA LEU A 6 14.58 1.10 4.95
C LEU A 6 14.59 0.12 3.78
N ILE A 7 13.68 0.32 2.81
CA ILE A 7 13.66 -0.45 1.58
C ILE A 7 14.06 0.50 0.45
N LEU A 8 15.20 0.24 -0.20
CA LEU A 8 15.66 1.00 -1.35
C LEU A 8 15.14 0.33 -2.63
N ASP A 9 14.37 1.10 -3.40
CA ASP A 9 13.72 0.65 -4.62
C ASP A 9 14.61 0.86 -5.85
N PHE A 10 14.91 -0.24 -6.54
CA PHE A 10 15.70 -0.29 -7.77
C PHE A 10 14.83 -0.51 -9.02
N GLY A 11 13.53 -0.21 -8.94
CA GLY A 11 12.59 -0.35 -10.05
C GLY A 11 11.99 -1.76 -10.20
N GLY A 12 12.08 -2.59 -9.16
CA GLY A 12 11.50 -3.93 -9.14
C GLY A 12 9.97 -3.91 -9.04
N GLN A 13 9.33 -4.94 -9.58
CA GLN A 13 7.87 -5.07 -9.53
C GLN A 13 7.32 -5.45 -8.15
N TYR A 14 8.16 -5.95 -7.24
CA TYR A 14 7.76 -6.50 -5.94
C TYR A 14 8.15 -5.64 -4.73
N ASN A 15 8.57 -4.38 -4.94
CA ASN A 15 8.98 -3.48 -3.87
C ASN A 15 7.90 -3.28 -2.80
N GLN A 16 6.64 -3.03 -3.20
CA GLN A 16 5.51 -2.92 -2.27
C GLN A 16 5.21 -4.25 -1.56
N LEU A 17 5.43 -5.39 -2.23
CA LEU A 17 5.24 -6.69 -1.62
C LEU A 17 6.29 -6.97 -0.53
N ILE A 18 7.56 -6.58 -0.77
CA ILE A 18 8.61 -6.65 0.26
C ILE A 18 8.18 -5.85 1.50
N ALA A 19 7.72 -4.61 1.30
CA ALA A 19 7.28 -3.77 2.41
C ALA A 19 6.09 -4.40 3.18
N ARG A 20 5.10 -4.94 2.48
CA ARG A 20 3.98 -5.65 3.13
C ARG A 20 4.47 -6.85 3.95
N ARG A 21 5.41 -7.66 3.42
CA ARG A 21 5.97 -8.79 4.17
C ARG A 21 6.72 -8.36 5.43
N VAL A 22 7.44 -7.25 5.38
CA VAL A 22 8.09 -6.67 6.57
C VAL A 22 7.03 -6.23 7.60
N ARG A 23 5.97 -5.52 7.16
CA ARG A 23 4.86 -5.06 8.01
C ARG A 23 4.05 -6.21 8.62
N GLU A 24 3.83 -7.29 7.87
CA GLU A 24 3.21 -8.53 8.34
C GLU A 24 4.01 -9.18 9.50
N GLN A 25 5.30 -8.87 9.63
CA GLN A 25 6.15 -9.27 10.76
C GLN A 25 6.14 -8.25 11.90
N ASN A 26 5.20 -7.31 11.95
CA ASN A 26 5.09 -6.26 12.96
C ASN A 26 6.31 -5.33 13.05
N VAL A 27 6.99 -5.09 11.92
CA VAL A 27 8.12 -4.17 11.83
C VAL A 27 7.78 -3.04 10.84
N TYR A 28 7.98 -1.79 11.28
CA TYR A 28 7.75 -0.63 10.40
C TYR A 28 8.80 -0.56 9.29
N CYS A 29 8.38 -0.19 8.08
CA CYS A 29 9.31 0.08 6.98
C CYS A 29 8.80 1.19 6.08
N GLU A 30 9.74 1.84 5.38
CA GLU A 30 9.45 2.79 4.29
C GLU A 30 10.19 2.37 3.03
N ILE A 31 9.54 2.60 1.88
CA ILE A 31 10.16 2.47 0.56
C ILE A 31 10.67 3.86 0.15
N LYS A 32 11.94 3.94 -0.23
CA LYS A 32 12.54 5.14 -0.80
C LYS A 32 13.28 4.79 -2.08
N PRO A 33 13.45 5.72 -3.03
CA PRO A 33 14.19 5.47 -4.25
C PRO A 33 15.68 5.16 -3.94
N TYR A 34 16.34 4.42 -4.81
CA TYR A 34 17.77 4.10 -4.70
C TYR A 34 18.67 5.36 -4.66
N THR A 35 18.16 6.48 -5.15
CA THR A 35 18.83 7.79 -5.15
C THR A 35 18.82 8.48 -3.78
N THR A 36 18.20 7.89 -2.75
CA THR A 36 18.19 8.43 -1.39
C THR A 36 19.60 8.64 -0.88
N THR A 37 19.90 9.85 -0.44
CA THR A 37 21.24 10.23 -0.01
C THR A 37 21.64 9.59 1.32
N LEU A 38 22.93 9.46 1.57
CA LEU A 38 23.44 8.93 2.84
C LEU A 38 22.96 9.72 4.06
N ASP A 39 22.83 11.04 3.92
CA ASP A 39 22.36 11.90 5.02
C ASP A 39 20.88 11.64 5.33
N GLU A 40 20.05 11.41 4.30
CA GLU A 40 18.66 11.00 4.49
C GLU A 40 18.56 9.61 5.12
N ILE A 41 19.42 8.66 4.72
CA ILE A 41 19.48 7.32 5.34
C ILE A 41 19.89 7.43 6.81
N ARG A 42 20.91 8.23 7.13
CA ARG A 42 21.35 8.49 8.52
C ARG A 42 20.24 9.16 9.34
N ALA A 43 19.55 10.15 8.77
CA ALA A 43 18.42 10.82 9.43
C ALA A 43 17.23 9.88 9.66
N PHE A 44 16.97 8.96 8.74
CA PHE A 44 15.96 7.92 8.91
C PHE A 44 16.32 6.94 10.04
N ALA A 45 17.62 6.72 10.30
CA ALA A 45 18.16 5.83 11.32
C ALA A 45 17.56 4.40 11.24
N PRO A 46 17.72 3.68 10.11
CA PRO A 46 17.19 2.34 9.96
C PRO A 46 17.94 1.34 10.83
N MET A 47 17.26 0.32 11.33
CA MET A 47 17.88 -0.82 11.98
C MET A 47 18.32 -1.93 11.00
N GLY A 48 17.87 -1.85 9.75
CA GLY A 48 18.22 -2.71 8.64
C GLY A 48 17.82 -2.08 7.32
N ILE A 49 18.49 -2.45 6.24
CA ILE A 49 18.20 -1.97 4.88
C ILE A 49 17.91 -3.17 3.98
N ILE A 50 16.90 -3.06 3.12
CA ILE A 50 16.60 -4.05 2.09
C ILE A 50 16.78 -3.40 0.73
N PHE A 51 17.62 -3.98 -0.13
CA PHE A 51 17.73 -3.62 -1.54
C PHE A 51 16.79 -4.51 -2.35
N THR A 52 15.88 -3.91 -3.10
CA THR A 52 14.88 -4.65 -3.88
C THR A 52 15.48 -5.28 -5.14
N GLY A 53 14.69 -6.09 -5.84
CA GLY A 53 14.98 -6.46 -7.21
C GLY A 53 14.89 -5.26 -8.17
N GLY A 54 15.35 -5.45 -9.39
CA GLY A 54 15.31 -4.45 -10.46
C GLY A 54 15.44 -5.09 -11.83
N PRO A 55 15.05 -4.39 -12.91
CA PRO A 55 15.07 -4.93 -14.27
C PRO A 55 16.45 -4.83 -14.97
N ASN A 56 17.40 -4.11 -14.38
CA ASN A 56 18.65 -3.76 -15.02
C ASN A 56 19.77 -4.76 -14.69
N SER A 57 20.86 -4.69 -15.47
CA SER A 57 22.11 -5.44 -15.19
C SER A 57 23.10 -4.53 -14.46
N VAL A 58 23.62 -4.95 -13.32
CA VAL A 58 24.44 -4.11 -12.42
C VAL A 58 25.77 -3.62 -13.01
N TYR A 59 26.23 -4.24 -14.08
CA TYR A 59 27.47 -3.88 -14.76
C TYR A 59 27.30 -2.82 -15.87
N LEU A 60 26.07 -2.37 -16.13
CA LEU A 60 25.80 -1.29 -17.09
C LEU A 60 25.92 0.06 -16.37
N GLU A 61 26.51 1.04 -17.01
CA GLU A 61 26.81 2.36 -16.44
C GLU A 61 25.53 3.14 -16.05
N GLU A 62 24.46 2.97 -16.85
CA GLU A 62 23.15 3.61 -16.61
C GLU A 62 22.27 2.88 -15.59
N SER A 63 22.73 1.77 -15.04
CA SER A 63 21.94 1.00 -14.07
C SER A 63 21.88 1.71 -12.72
N PRO A 64 20.78 1.49 -11.93
CA PRO A 64 20.66 2.05 -10.60
C PRO A 64 21.78 1.58 -9.66
N HIS A 65 22.53 2.51 -9.11
CA HIS A 65 23.58 2.24 -8.13
C HIS A 65 23.31 3.02 -6.84
N VAL A 66 23.88 2.55 -5.74
CA VAL A 66 23.90 3.27 -4.46
C VAL A 66 25.30 3.85 -4.21
N ASP A 67 25.37 4.85 -3.35
CA ASP A 67 26.65 5.29 -2.81
C ASP A 67 27.31 4.13 -2.04
N PRO A 68 28.54 3.70 -2.41
CA PRO A 68 29.23 2.60 -1.74
C PRO A 68 29.41 2.79 -0.23
N GLU A 69 29.38 4.01 0.28
CA GLU A 69 29.45 4.28 1.72
C GLU A 69 28.23 3.75 2.50
N VAL A 70 27.13 3.38 1.83
CA VAL A 70 25.99 2.72 2.48
C VAL A 70 26.40 1.44 3.20
N PHE A 71 27.41 0.72 2.66
CA PHE A 71 27.98 -0.49 3.29
C PHE A 71 28.86 -0.19 4.50
N GLN A 72 29.15 1.08 4.80
CA GLN A 72 29.94 1.52 5.96
C GLN A 72 29.06 2.06 7.10
N LEU A 73 27.72 2.08 6.92
CA LEU A 73 26.79 2.61 7.92
C LEU A 73 26.68 1.74 9.19
N GLY A 74 27.24 0.52 9.18
CA GLY A 74 27.13 -0.43 10.29
C GLY A 74 25.71 -0.98 10.50
N VAL A 75 24.89 -0.96 9.46
CA VAL A 75 23.50 -1.42 9.46
C VAL A 75 23.42 -2.72 8.65
N PRO A 76 22.73 -3.77 9.13
CA PRO A 76 22.50 -4.99 8.35
C PRO A 76 21.81 -4.70 7.01
N ILE A 77 22.25 -5.40 5.96
CA ILE A 77 21.71 -5.23 4.60
C ILE A 77 21.28 -6.57 4.01
N LEU A 78 20.06 -6.65 3.49
CA LEU A 78 19.57 -7.77 2.69
C LEU A 78 19.37 -7.32 1.23
N GLY A 79 20.14 -7.91 0.31
CA GLY A 79 19.94 -7.73 -1.12
C GLY A 79 19.05 -8.83 -1.71
N ILE A 80 18.02 -8.47 -2.47
CA ILE A 80 17.11 -9.39 -3.16
C ILE A 80 17.29 -9.25 -4.66
N CYS A 81 17.58 -10.34 -5.37
CA CYS A 81 17.74 -10.40 -6.81
C CYS A 81 18.75 -9.35 -7.33
N TYR A 82 18.32 -8.28 -7.99
CA TYR A 82 19.19 -7.17 -8.39
C TYR A 82 19.96 -6.59 -7.19
N GLY A 83 19.32 -6.40 -6.04
CA GLY A 83 19.98 -5.90 -4.83
C GLY A 83 21.09 -6.81 -4.31
N CYS A 84 20.96 -8.13 -4.46
CA CYS A 84 22.02 -9.09 -4.17
C CYS A 84 23.21 -8.92 -5.15
N GLN A 85 22.91 -8.82 -6.44
CA GLN A 85 23.90 -8.61 -7.49
C GLN A 85 24.63 -7.27 -7.31
N LEU A 86 23.90 -6.19 -6.98
CA LEU A 86 24.48 -4.87 -6.72
C LEU A 86 25.44 -4.90 -5.53
N MET A 87 25.04 -5.54 -4.44
CA MET A 87 25.92 -5.71 -3.27
C MET A 87 27.19 -6.49 -3.64
N ALA A 88 27.04 -7.60 -4.35
CA ALA A 88 28.19 -8.40 -4.80
C ALA A 88 29.11 -7.60 -5.72
N HIS A 89 28.55 -6.90 -6.71
CA HIS A 89 29.32 -6.08 -7.66
C HIS A 89 30.09 -4.95 -6.95
N THR A 90 29.42 -4.20 -6.08
CA THR A 90 30.01 -3.08 -5.36
C THR A 90 31.12 -3.51 -4.40
N LEU A 91 31.00 -4.70 -3.81
CA LEU A 91 31.99 -5.22 -2.83
C LEU A 91 33.09 -6.09 -3.46
N GLY A 92 33.25 -6.06 -4.81
CA GLY A 92 34.39 -6.69 -5.51
C GLY A 92 34.13 -8.12 -5.97
N GLY A 93 32.88 -8.58 -5.96
CA GLY A 93 32.44 -9.77 -6.66
C GLY A 93 32.27 -9.52 -8.16
N GLN A 94 31.79 -10.52 -8.88
CA GLN A 94 31.54 -10.43 -10.31
C GLN A 94 30.13 -10.94 -10.64
N VAL A 95 29.37 -10.13 -11.35
CA VAL A 95 28.07 -10.48 -11.93
C VAL A 95 28.19 -10.50 -13.43
N THR A 96 27.59 -11.47 -14.08
CA THR A 96 27.64 -11.64 -15.54
C THR A 96 26.32 -12.15 -16.07
N ALA A 97 26.04 -11.86 -17.34
CA ALA A 97 24.93 -12.46 -18.04
C ALA A 97 25.15 -13.97 -18.23
N ALA A 98 24.08 -14.74 -18.09
CA ALA A 98 24.12 -16.14 -18.45
C ALA A 98 24.38 -16.29 -19.96
N GLN A 99 25.45 -16.99 -20.30
CA GLN A 99 25.86 -17.18 -21.70
C GLN A 99 25.03 -18.25 -22.42
N GLU A 100 24.39 -19.15 -21.65
CA GLU A 100 23.50 -20.20 -22.15
C GLU A 100 22.16 -20.14 -21.41
N ASP A 101 21.10 -20.65 -22.05
CA ASP A 101 19.76 -20.72 -21.44
C ASP A 101 19.71 -21.56 -20.16
N THR A 102 20.73 -22.36 -19.89
CA THR A 102 20.88 -23.24 -18.73
C THR A 102 21.21 -22.51 -17.42
N ALA A 103 21.74 -21.27 -17.49
CA ALA A 103 22.08 -20.49 -16.29
C ALA A 103 21.02 -19.43 -15.97
N ARG A 104 19.97 -19.28 -16.79
CA ARG A 104 18.81 -18.42 -16.52
C ARG A 104 17.75 -19.21 -15.78
N GLU A 105 17.23 -18.65 -14.69
CA GLU A 105 16.20 -19.32 -13.92
C GLU A 105 14.96 -18.43 -13.80
N TYR A 106 13.83 -18.97 -14.23
CA TYR A 106 12.51 -18.32 -14.12
C TYR A 106 11.49 -19.30 -13.56
N GLY A 107 10.81 -18.91 -12.49
CA GLY A 107 9.77 -19.72 -11.87
C GLY A 107 10.23 -20.50 -10.63
N LYS A 108 9.55 -21.61 -10.38
CA LYS A 108 9.77 -22.45 -9.21
C LYS A 108 11.03 -23.31 -9.39
N THR A 109 12.02 -23.11 -8.52
CA THR A 109 13.31 -23.81 -8.55
C THR A 109 13.61 -24.41 -7.18
N VAL A 110 14.15 -25.64 -7.17
CA VAL A 110 14.66 -26.25 -5.94
C VAL A 110 15.95 -25.55 -5.55
N THR A 111 15.98 -25.04 -4.33
CA THR A 111 17.13 -24.34 -3.76
C THR A 111 17.61 -25.07 -2.51
N TYR A 112 18.92 -25.25 -2.40
CA TYR A 112 19.61 -25.90 -1.29
C TYR A 112 20.23 -24.85 -0.40
N TYR A 113 20.04 -24.95 0.92
CA TYR A 113 20.43 -23.94 1.90
C TYR A 113 21.44 -24.49 2.93
N ASP A 114 22.39 -23.64 3.29
CA ASP A 114 23.17 -23.83 4.52
C ASP A 114 22.32 -23.35 5.71
N THR A 115 21.74 -24.30 6.43
CA THR A 115 20.89 -24.02 7.59
C THR A 115 21.66 -23.52 8.82
N GLY A 116 23.00 -23.51 8.78
CA GLY A 116 23.85 -22.84 9.76
C GLY A 116 23.83 -21.32 9.64
N CYS A 117 23.49 -20.78 8.45
CA CYS A 117 23.33 -19.35 8.23
C CYS A 117 22.09 -18.80 8.96
N LYS A 118 22.21 -17.67 9.65
CA LYS A 118 21.11 -17.04 10.40
C LYS A 118 19.90 -16.75 9.54
N LEU A 119 20.10 -16.36 8.27
CA LEU A 119 18.99 -16.09 7.34
C LEU A 119 18.11 -17.34 7.11
N PHE A 120 18.69 -18.52 7.13
CA PHE A 120 18.01 -19.78 6.86
C PHE A 120 17.72 -20.62 8.11
N LYS A 121 17.82 -20.01 9.28
CA LYS A 121 17.52 -20.67 10.55
C LYS A 121 16.07 -21.18 10.59
N GLY A 122 15.90 -22.48 10.88
CA GLY A 122 14.58 -23.10 11.05
C GLY A 122 13.83 -23.41 9.75
N ILE A 123 14.51 -23.36 8.60
CA ILE A 123 13.96 -23.83 7.32
C ILE A 123 14.61 -25.17 6.94
N PRO A 124 14.00 -26.00 6.06
CA PRO A 124 14.61 -27.21 5.55
C PRO A 124 15.88 -26.94 4.75
N GLU A 125 16.79 -27.93 4.65
CA GLU A 125 18.00 -27.86 3.83
C GLU A 125 17.71 -27.64 2.33
N GLN A 126 16.48 -27.94 1.88
CA GLN A 126 16.01 -27.65 0.53
C GLN A 126 14.53 -27.28 0.52
N SER A 127 14.16 -26.36 -0.36
CA SER A 127 12.76 -26.02 -0.65
C SER A 127 12.62 -25.35 -2.02
N ILE A 128 11.38 -25.06 -2.41
CA ILE A 128 11.10 -24.30 -3.62
C ILE A 128 11.26 -22.80 -3.34
N SER A 129 12.08 -22.13 -4.16
CA SER A 129 12.11 -20.68 -4.27
C SER A 129 11.72 -20.19 -5.67
N TRP A 130 11.32 -18.93 -5.74
CA TRP A 130 10.95 -18.27 -6.99
C TRP A 130 12.15 -17.52 -7.54
N MET A 131 12.63 -17.98 -8.69
CA MET A 131 13.71 -17.35 -9.46
C MET A 131 13.13 -16.47 -10.56
N SER A 132 13.79 -15.36 -10.83
CA SER A 132 13.46 -14.45 -11.94
C SER A 132 14.70 -13.64 -12.34
N HIS A 133 15.69 -14.30 -12.94
CA HIS A 133 16.94 -13.65 -13.31
C HIS A 133 17.58 -14.20 -14.60
N GLY A 134 18.20 -13.26 -15.36
CA GLY A 134 19.05 -13.59 -16.51
C GLY A 134 20.53 -13.39 -16.21
N ASP A 135 20.87 -12.57 -15.21
CA ASP A 135 22.22 -12.36 -14.70
C ASP A 135 22.42 -13.14 -13.42
N TYR A 136 23.65 -13.59 -13.17
CA TYR A 136 23.98 -14.32 -11.97
C TYR A 136 25.34 -13.90 -11.42
N MET A 137 25.56 -14.14 -10.15
CA MET A 137 26.81 -13.90 -9.47
C MET A 137 27.83 -14.98 -9.82
N ALA A 138 28.80 -14.65 -10.68
CA ALA A 138 29.85 -15.56 -11.12
C ALA A 138 30.99 -15.71 -10.07
N LYS A 139 31.26 -14.61 -9.31
CA LYS A 139 32.25 -14.62 -8.25
C LYS A 139 31.71 -13.95 -7.01
N VAL A 140 31.78 -14.65 -5.89
CA VAL A 140 31.41 -14.15 -4.56
C VAL A 140 32.46 -13.14 -4.07
N PRO A 141 32.08 -12.01 -3.46
CA PRO A 141 33.03 -11.05 -2.89
C PRO A 141 33.85 -11.65 -1.78
N GLU A 142 35.04 -11.09 -1.52
CA GLU A 142 35.89 -11.50 -0.41
C GLU A 142 35.19 -11.27 0.94
N GLY A 143 35.28 -12.25 1.83
CA GLY A 143 34.63 -12.23 3.16
C GLY A 143 33.19 -12.79 3.17
N PHE A 144 32.59 -13.05 2.02
CA PHE A 144 31.28 -13.70 1.96
C PHE A 144 31.38 -15.21 1.86
N ALA A 145 30.51 -15.90 2.58
CA ALA A 145 30.26 -17.33 2.42
C ALA A 145 29.14 -17.56 1.41
N LEU A 146 29.25 -18.65 0.65
CA LEU A 146 28.14 -19.19 -0.14
C LEU A 146 27.19 -19.92 0.82
N VAL A 147 25.90 -19.52 0.84
CA VAL A 147 24.91 -20.07 1.79
C VAL A 147 23.67 -20.66 1.12
N ALA A 148 23.53 -20.54 -0.20
CA ALA A 148 22.54 -21.31 -0.97
C ALA A 148 22.95 -21.44 -2.44
N HIS A 149 22.51 -22.53 -3.08
CA HIS A 149 22.70 -22.80 -4.49
C HIS A 149 21.47 -23.54 -5.09
N THR A 150 21.38 -23.53 -6.40
CA THR A 150 20.51 -24.40 -7.19
C THR A 150 21.35 -25.27 -8.11
N ASP A 151 20.72 -26.14 -8.88
CA ASP A 151 21.45 -26.95 -9.88
C ASP A 151 22.03 -26.08 -11.01
N ALA A 152 21.41 -24.94 -11.33
CA ALA A 152 21.84 -24.04 -12.40
C ALA A 152 22.55 -22.75 -11.88
N CYS A 153 22.22 -22.26 -10.68
CA CYS A 153 22.82 -21.09 -10.06
C CYS A 153 23.68 -21.49 -8.86
N PRO A 154 25.03 -21.58 -9.03
CA PRO A 154 25.91 -22.03 -7.96
C PRO A 154 26.00 -21.04 -6.78
N ASN A 155 25.70 -19.75 -7.00
CA ASN A 155 25.79 -18.69 -6.01
C ASN A 155 24.39 -18.04 -5.82
N ALA A 156 23.40 -18.83 -5.40
CA ALA A 156 22.01 -18.37 -5.22
C ALA A 156 21.80 -17.53 -3.96
N ALA A 157 22.65 -17.67 -2.94
CA ALA A 157 22.68 -16.76 -1.79
C ALA A 157 24.07 -16.68 -1.17
N ILE A 158 24.39 -15.50 -0.67
CA ILE A 158 25.68 -15.19 -0.02
C ILE A 158 25.44 -14.48 1.32
N ALA A 159 26.37 -14.64 2.26
CA ALA A 159 26.33 -13.94 3.54
C ALA A 159 27.72 -13.55 4.04
N ASP A 160 27.84 -12.34 4.56
CA ASP A 160 28.88 -11.94 5.49
C ASP A 160 28.24 -11.63 6.85
N GLU A 161 28.18 -12.64 7.69
CA GLU A 161 27.51 -12.52 8.99
C GLU A 161 28.22 -11.56 9.94
N SER A 162 29.53 -11.33 9.73
CA SER A 162 30.33 -10.42 10.55
C SER A 162 29.92 -8.96 10.36
N ARG A 163 29.56 -8.59 9.14
CA ARG A 163 29.05 -7.26 8.76
C ARG A 163 27.52 -7.16 8.74
N GLY A 164 26.81 -8.31 8.84
CA GLY A 164 25.36 -8.37 8.73
C GLY A 164 24.86 -8.23 7.28
N PHE A 165 25.65 -8.62 6.27
CA PHE A 165 25.27 -8.53 4.87
C PHE A 165 24.81 -9.88 4.33
N TYR A 166 23.62 -9.88 3.73
CA TYR A 166 22.99 -11.07 3.17
C TYR A 166 22.47 -10.76 1.78
N GLY A 167 22.63 -11.68 0.84
CA GLY A 167 22.10 -11.55 -0.50
C GLY A 167 21.46 -12.84 -0.96
N VAL A 168 20.28 -12.72 -1.59
CA VAL A 168 19.54 -13.85 -2.19
C VAL A 168 19.20 -13.52 -3.63
N GLN A 169 19.43 -14.46 -4.55
CA GLN A 169 19.10 -14.29 -5.97
C GLN A 169 17.60 -14.49 -6.23
N PHE A 170 16.93 -15.28 -5.41
CA PHE A 170 15.49 -15.55 -5.47
C PHE A 170 14.68 -14.47 -4.74
N HIS A 171 13.36 -14.55 -4.87
CA HIS A 171 12.41 -13.62 -4.30
C HIS A 171 11.72 -14.22 -3.05
N PRO A 172 12.17 -13.91 -1.81
CA PRO A 172 11.56 -14.39 -0.58
C PRO A 172 10.18 -13.77 -0.31
N GLU A 173 9.87 -12.62 -0.91
CA GLU A 173 8.63 -11.88 -0.71
C GLU A 173 7.43 -12.50 -1.38
N VAL A 174 7.62 -13.32 -2.44
CA VAL A 174 6.50 -13.91 -3.18
C VAL A 174 6.02 -15.23 -2.57
N ASN A 175 4.72 -15.52 -2.69
CA ASN A 175 4.11 -16.74 -2.13
C ASN A 175 4.68 -18.06 -2.69
N HIS A 176 5.33 -18.02 -3.85
CA HIS A 176 5.92 -19.18 -4.49
C HIS A 176 7.24 -19.63 -3.84
N THR A 177 7.88 -18.76 -3.05
CA THR A 177 9.01 -19.15 -2.19
C THR A 177 8.45 -19.67 -0.87
N GLN A 178 8.54 -21.00 -0.66
CA GLN A 178 7.84 -21.70 0.41
C GLN A 178 8.14 -21.18 1.82
N PHE A 179 9.38 -20.80 2.10
CA PHE A 179 9.82 -20.31 3.42
C PHE A 179 10.27 -18.85 3.39
N GLY A 180 9.85 -18.10 2.37
CA GLY A 180 10.26 -16.70 2.19
C GLY A 180 9.90 -15.80 3.37
N SER A 181 8.71 -15.95 3.94
CA SER A 181 8.30 -15.21 5.14
C SER A 181 9.18 -15.53 6.35
N GLN A 182 9.64 -16.79 6.51
CA GLN A 182 10.55 -17.16 7.59
C GLN A 182 11.95 -16.55 7.38
N MET A 183 12.44 -16.50 6.14
CA MET A 183 13.71 -15.86 5.81
C MET A 183 13.68 -14.35 6.12
N LEU A 184 12.61 -13.65 5.70
CA LEU A 184 12.42 -12.24 6.03
C LEU A 184 12.29 -12.03 7.55
N ARG A 185 11.56 -12.91 8.25
CA ARG A 185 11.49 -12.88 9.70
C ARG A 185 12.87 -13.02 10.35
N ASN A 186 13.69 -13.96 9.86
CA ASN A 186 15.05 -14.17 10.36
C ASN A 186 15.91 -12.91 10.15
N PHE A 187 15.82 -12.28 8.98
CA PHE A 187 16.52 -11.01 8.75
C PHE A 187 16.08 -9.94 9.76
N LEU A 188 14.79 -9.77 9.98
CA LEU A 188 14.25 -8.74 10.87
C LEU A 188 14.60 -8.99 12.34
N TYR A 189 14.39 -10.22 12.83
CA TYR A 189 14.48 -10.52 14.26
C TYR A 189 15.85 -11.04 14.70
N GLU A 190 16.45 -11.96 13.94
CA GLU A 190 17.70 -12.59 14.32
C GLU A 190 18.93 -11.73 13.91
N ILE A 191 18.81 -10.99 12.80
CA ILE A 191 19.92 -10.21 12.23
C ILE A 191 19.78 -8.74 12.62
N CYS A 192 18.64 -8.10 12.36
CA CYS A 192 18.43 -6.69 12.70
C CYS A 192 18.02 -6.48 14.17
N GLY A 193 17.58 -7.52 14.88
CA GLY A 193 17.21 -7.44 16.31
C GLY A 193 15.89 -6.76 16.59
N ALA A 194 14.95 -6.77 15.63
CA ALA A 194 13.59 -6.24 15.81
C ALA A 194 12.84 -6.98 16.93
N LYS A 195 11.89 -6.32 17.55
CA LYS A 195 11.04 -6.86 18.61
C LYS A 195 9.57 -6.94 18.21
N GLY A 196 9.21 -6.41 17.03
CA GLY A 196 7.86 -6.45 16.51
C GLY A 196 6.93 -5.45 17.17
N THR A 197 7.35 -4.21 17.30
CA THR A 197 6.61 -3.16 18.00
C THR A 197 5.60 -2.43 17.11
N TRP A 198 5.55 -2.71 15.81
CA TRP A 198 4.59 -2.13 14.89
C TRP A 198 3.27 -2.90 14.97
N THR A 199 2.33 -2.42 15.80
CA THR A 199 0.99 -2.99 15.96
C THR A 199 -0.07 -1.94 15.67
N MET A 200 -1.24 -2.36 15.19
CA MET A 200 -2.34 -1.42 14.89
C MET A 200 -2.93 -0.81 16.18
N GLY A 201 -2.89 -1.54 17.30
CA GLY A 201 -3.29 -0.99 18.59
C GLY A 201 -2.40 0.17 19.06
N ASP A 202 -1.08 0.04 18.92
CA ASP A 202 -0.14 1.12 19.27
C ASP A 202 -0.20 2.25 18.25
N PHE A 203 -0.33 1.93 16.96
CA PHE A 203 -0.57 2.94 15.91
C PHE A 203 -1.80 3.77 16.24
N CYS A 204 -2.93 3.14 16.54
CA CYS A 204 -4.18 3.81 16.91
C CYS A 204 -3.98 4.80 18.05
N LYS A 205 -3.43 4.35 19.19
CA LYS A 205 -3.18 5.19 20.37
C LYS A 205 -2.30 6.40 20.05
N ASN A 206 -1.19 6.16 19.36
CA ASN A 206 -0.24 7.22 19.03
C ASN A 206 -0.84 8.23 18.05
N THR A 207 -1.54 7.75 17.02
CA THR A 207 -2.17 8.62 16.01
C THR A 207 -3.31 9.43 16.59
N VAL A 208 -4.14 8.84 17.46
CA VAL A 208 -5.20 9.58 18.20
C VAL A 208 -4.59 10.70 19.04
N ALA A 209 -3.49 10.43 19.75
CA ALA A 209 -2.80 11.45 20.54
C ALA A 209 -2.25 12.58 19.66
N GLN A 210 -1.57 12.25 18.57
CA GLN A 210 -1.05 13.24 17.60
C GLN A 210 -2.17 14.07 16.95
N LEU A 211 -3.29 13.45 16.59
CA LEU A 211 -4.44 14.16 16.02
C LEU A 211 -5.03 15.13 17.05
N ARG A 212 -5.17 14.73 18.31
CA ARG A 212 -5.64 15.62 19.40
C ARG A 212 -4.73 16.84 19.57
N ASP A 213 -3.41 16.63 19.54
CA ASP A 213 -2.43 17.71 19.67
C ASP A 213 -2.47 18.64 18.46
N THR A 214 -2.53 18.10 17.25
CA THR A 214 -2.55 18.87 15.99
C THR A 214 -3.82 19.69 15.84
N ILE A 215 -4.98 19.09 16.11
CA ILE A 215 -6.29 19.71 15.97
C ILE A 215 -6.54 20.72 17.11
N GLY A 216 -6.00 20.41 18.29
CA GLY A 216 -6.19 21.20 19.47
C GLY A 216 -7.61 21.10 20.04
N PRO A 217 -7.91 21.84 21.15
CA PRO A 217 -9.16 21.66 21.89
C PRO A 217 -10.40 22.26 21.19
N LYS A 218 -10.22 23.13 20.18
CA LYS A 218 -11.31 23.86 19.50
C LYS A 218 -11.44 23.54 18.02
N GLY A 219 -10.42 22.95 17.39
CA GLY A 219 -10.42 22.64 15.97
C GLY A 219 -11.52 21.64 15.62
N ARG A 220 -12.22 21.89 14.52
CA ARG A 220 -13.20 20.97 13.94
C ARG A 220 -12.61 20.26 12.73
N VAL A 221 -13.12 19.09 12.44
CA VAL A 221 -12.67 18.30 11.30
C VAL A 221 -13.86 18.03 10.38
N LEU A 222 -13.66 18.28 9.09
CA LEU A 222 -14.59 17.88 8.04
C LEU A 222 -13.98 16.72 7.26
N LEU A 223 -14.69 15.59 7.22
CA LEU A 223 -14.27 14.37 6.54
C LEU A 223 -15.13 14.09 5.32
N ALA A 224 -14.50 13.86 4.17
CA ALA A 224 -15.17 13.28 3.01
C ALA A 224 -15.29 11.77 3.18
N LEU A 225 -16.50 11.29 3.50
CA LEU A 225 -16.79 9.88 3.69
C LEU A 225 -17.32 9.26 2.39
N SER A 226 -16.51 8.44 1.74
CA SER A 226 -16.87 7.78 0.47
C SER A 226 -17.64 6.46 0.65
N GLY A 227 -17.80 6.00 1.89
CA GLY A 227 -18.34 4.66 2.17
C GLY A 227 -17.33 3.51 1.95
N GLY A 228 -16.13 3.79 1.47
CA GLY A 228 -15.03 2.83 1.38
C GLY A 228 -14.42 2.52 2.74
N VAL A 229 -13.68 1.40 2.85
CA VAL A 229 -13.05 0.99 4.13
C VAL A 229 -12.10 2.07 4.66
N ASP A 230 -11.30 2.71 3.81
CA ASP A 230 -10.28 3.69 4.22
C ASP A 230 -10.91 4.91 4.87
N SER A 231 -11.90 5.52 4.22
CA SER A 231 -12.62 6.67 4.77
C SER A 231 -13.43 6.30 6.02
N SER A 232 -13.92 5.07 6.12
CA SER A 232 -14.65 4.58 7.29
C SER A 232 -13.72 4.37 8.48
N VAL A 233 -12.54 3.81 8.27
CA VAL A 233 -11.51 3.66 9.31
C VAL A 233 -11.00 5.02 9.77
N LEU A 234 -10.79 5.95 8.83
CA LEU A 234 -10.44 7.33 9.16
C LEU A 234 -11.52 8.02 9.99
N ALA A 235 -12.81 7.82 9.65
CA ALA A 235 -13.92 8.36 10.42
C ALA A 235 -13.90 7.86 11.87
N ALA A 236 -13.69 6.55 12.06
CA ALA A 236 -13.60 5.95 13.39
C ALA A 236 -12.39 6.47 14.18
N LEU A 237 -11.23 6.57 13.54
CA LEU A 237 -10.01 7.11 14.16
C LEU A 237 -10.18 8.58 14.62
N LEU A 238 -10.78 9.40 13.75
CA LEU A 238 -11.07 10.80 14.07
C LEU A 238 -12.16 10.95 15.14
N ALA A 239 -13.17 10.07 15.15
CA ALA A 239 -14.18 10.04 16.20
C ALA A 239 -13.56 9.81 17.60
N GLU A 240 -12.60 8.87 17.71
CA GLU A 240 -11.83 8.67 18.93
C GLU A 240 -10.98 9.90 19.31
N ALA A 241 -10.48 10.64 18.31
CA ALA A 241 -9.63 11.80 18.55
C ALA A 241 -10.41 13.04 18.98
N VAL A 242 -11.53 13.37 18.31
CA VAL A 242 -12.20 14.67 18.46
C VAL A 242 -13.70 14.60 18.76
N GLY A 243 -14.32 13.43 18.72
CA GLY A 243 -15.73 13.22 19.04
C GLY A 243 -16.68 14.08 18.21
N ASP A 244 -17.60 14.80 18.85
CA ASP A 244 -18.63 15.65 18.24
C ASP A 244 -18.10 16.79 17.36
N ARG A 245 -16.80 17.06 17.41
CA ARG A 245 -16.12 18.02 16.54
C ARG A 245 -15.80 17.46 15.14
N LEU A 246 -16.05 16.18 14.89
CA LEU A 246 -16.00 15.57 13.58
C LEU A 246 -17.33 15.71 12.86
N THR A 247 -17.31 16.29 11.64
CA THR A 247 -18.42 16.25 10.71
C THR A 247 -18.03 15.33 9.53
N ALA A 248 -18.68 14.18 9.44
CA ALA A 248 -18.49 13.22 8.34
C ALA A 248 -19.60 13.44 7.29
N VAL A 249 -19.21 13.87 6.10
CA VAL A 249 -20.12 14.14 4.97
C VAL A 249 -20.07 12.97 4.01
N PHE A 250 -21.19 12.25 3.91
CA PHE A 250 -21.41 11.18 2.95
C PHE A 250 -22.25 11.71 1.78
N VAL A 251 -21.66 11.75 0.59
CA VAL A 251 -22.36 12.21 -0.63
C VAL A 251 -22.95 11.02 -1.37
N ASP A 252 -24.28 10.92 -1.32
CA ASP A 252 -25.03 9.95 -2.11
C ASP A 252 -25.24 10.52 -3.53
N HIS A 253 -24.32 10.17 -4.42
CA HIS A 253 -24.32 10.64 -5.81
C HIS A 253 -25.20 9.81 -6.75
N GLY A 254 -26.05 8.93 -6.21
CA GLY A 254 -26.98 8.13 -6.99
C GLY A 254 -26.36 6.95 -7.75
N CYS A 255 -25.03 6.79 -7.76
CA CYS A 255 -24.36 5.65 -8.39
C CYS A 255 -23.86 4.62 -7.36
N MET A 256 -24.38 4.68 -6.14
CA MET A 256 -24.03 3.75 -5.05
C MET A 256 -24.71 2.39 -5.25
N ARG A 257 -24.19 1.35 -4.59
CA ARG A 257 -24.85 0.04 -4.47
C ARG A 257 -26.18 0.16 -3.75
N LYS A 258 -27.01 -0.85 -3.89
CA LYS A 258 -28.29 -0.95 -3.15
C LYS A 258 -28.01 -0.92 -1.65
N ASN A 259 -28.77 -0.11 -0.91
CA ASN A 259 -28.71 0.08 0.54
C ASN A 259 -27.36 0.62 1.09
N GLU A 260 -26.41 0.98 0.25
CA GLU A 260 -25.06 1.36 0.68
C GLU A 260 -25.05 2.58 1.59
N GLY A 261 -25.83 3.61 1.28
CA GLY A 261 -25.95 4.80 2.14
C GLY A 261 -26.53 4.48 3.51
N ASP A 262 -27.56 3.63 3.57
CA ASP A 262 -28.21 3.21 4.82
C ASP A 262 -27.26 2.37 5.69
N GLU A 263 -26.50 1.47 5.06
CA GLU A 263 -25.48 0.66 5.75
C GLU A 263 -24.38 1.52 6.37
N VAL A 264 -23.90 2.53 5.64
CA VAL A 264 -22.86 3.45 6.14
C VAL A 264 -23.43 4.31 7.29
N GLU A 265 -24.63 4.88 7.12
CA GLU A 265 -25.27 5.67 8.17
C GLU A 265 -25.51 4.85 9.45
N ALA A 266 -26.01 3.63 9.32
CA ALA A 266 -26.23 2.72 10.45
C ALA A 266 -24.93 2.34 11.17
N ALA A 267 -23.82 2.19 10.44
CA ALA A 267 -22.53 1.87 11.03
C ALA A 267 -22.00 2.99 11.95
N PHE A 268 -22.27 4.23 11.60
CA PHE A 268 -21.83 5.39 12.37
C PHE A 268 -22.85 5.91 13.38
N ALA A 269 -24.07 5.37 13.43
CA ALA A 269 -25.14 5.80 14.34
C ALA A 269 -24.76 5.70 15.85
N LYS A 270 -23.78 4.88 16.20
CA LYS A 270 -23.31 4.68 17.59
C LYS A 270 -22.14 5.59 17.98
N TRP A 271 -21.60 6.34 17.04
CA TRP A 271 -20.44 7.18 17.24
C TRP A 271 -20.87 8.60 17.58
N ASP A 272 -20.17 9.25 18.49
CA ASP A 272 -20.42 10.65 18.85
C ASP A 272 -19.80 11.58 17.80
N ILE A 273 -20.39 11.56 16.59
CA ILE A 273 -19.98 12.39 15.45
C ILE A 273 -21.19 13.01 14.77
N ARG A 274 -20.97 14.09 14.05
CA ARG A 274 -21.98 14.65 13.17
C ARG A 274 -21.92 13.96 11.81
N PHE A 275 -22.82 12.99 11.59
CA PHE A 275 -22.97 12.35 10.29
C PHE A 275 -23.96 13.12 9.41
N VAL A 276 -23.58 13.40 8.17
CA VAL A 276 -24.40 14.15 7.20
C VAL A 276 -24.45 13.39 5.89
N ARG A 277 -25.65 12.93 5.53
CA ARG A 277 -25.92 12.34 4.21
C ARG A 277 -26.47 13.40 3.29
N VAL A 278 -25.83 13.62 2.16
CA VAL A 278 -26.23 14.57 1.12
C VAL A 278 -26.80 13.80 -0.06
N ASP A 279 -28.10 13.93 -0.31
CA ASP A 279 -28.72 13.43 -1.55
C ASP A 279 -28.35 14.35 -2.71
N ALA A 280 -27.46 13.85 -3.57
CA ALA A 280 -27.00 14.56 -4.77
C ALA A 280 -27.29 13.77 -6.07
N GLU A 281 -28.11 12.70 -6.03
CA GLU A 281 -28.43 11.86 -7.19
C GLU A 281 -28.76 12.69 -8.42
N LYS A 282 -29.73 13.60 -8.32
CA LYS A 282 -30.16 14.41 -9.45
C LYS A 282 -29.03 15.25 -10.03
N ARG A 283 -28.21 15.86 -9.19
CA ARG A 283 -27.10 16.74 -9.57
C ARG A 283 -26.05 15.98 -10.39
N PHE A 284 -25.70 14.77 -9.96
CA PHE A 284 -24.74 13.91 -10.66
C PHE A 284 -25.31 13.35 -11.96
N LEU A 285 -26.54 12.87 -11.97
CA LEU A 285 -27.17 12.33 -13.17
C LEU A 285 -27.35 13.39 -14.26
N ASP A 286 -27.70 14.62 -13.91
CA ASP A 286 -27.78 15.72 -14.86
C ASP A 286 -26.42 16.00 -15.55
N LYS A 287 -25.31 15.88 -14.83
CA LYS A 287 -23.93 16.05 -15.35
C LYS A 287 -23.44 14.87 -16.18
N LEU A 288 -23.93 13.67 -15.90
CA LEU A 288 -23.55 12.42 -16.59
C LEU A 288 -24.39 12.16 -17.85
N LYS A 289 -25.44 12.95 -18.09
CA LYS A 289 -26.34 12.75 -19.23
C LYS A 289 -25.57 12.74 -20.56
N GLY A 290 -25.67 11.64 -21.31
CA GLY A 290 -25.02 11.46 -22.61
C GLY A 290 -23.50 11.25 -22.54
N VAL A 291 -22.96 11.02 -21.35
CA VAL A 291 -21.51 10.73 -21.18
C VAL A 291 -21.31 9.22 -21.19
N GLU A 292 -20.63 8.71 -22.21
CA GLU A 292 -20.38 7.28 -22.41
C GLU A 292 -18.96 6.86 -21.97
N ASP A 293 -17.96 7.71 -22.21
CA ASP A 293 -16.56 7.42 -21.91
C ASP A 293 -16.30 7.26 -20.41
N PRO A 294 -15.73 6.11 -19.97
CA PRO A 294 -15.51 5.82 -18.54
C PRO A 294 -14.59 6.82 -17.85
N GLN A 295 -13.56 7.33 -18.55
CA GLN A 295 -12.63 8.28 -17.97
C GLN A 295 -13.30 9.64 -17.76
N ARG A 296 -14.14 10.06 -18.71
CA ARG A 296 -14.91 11.29 -18.60
C ARG A 296 -15.93 11.20 -17.44
N LYS A 297 -16.59 10.03 -17.28
CA LYS A 297 -17.46 9.78 -16.12
C LYS A 297 -16.70 9.95 -14.80
N ARG A 298 -15.48 9.38 -14.68
CA ARG A 298 -14.63 9.55 -13.48
C ARG A 298 -14.31 11.00 -13.19
N GLN A 299 -13.92 11.75 -14.21
CA GLN A 299 -13.58 13.18 -14.07
C GLN A 299 -14.78 14.01 -13.59
N ILE A 300 -15.95 13.80 -14.19
CA ILE A 300 -17.17 14.53 -13.84
C ILE A 300 -17.58 14.20 -12.39
N ILE A 301 -17.62 12.91 -12.03
CA ILE A 301 -18.02 12.48 -10.68
C ILE A 301 -17.04 13.00 -9.64
N GLY A 302 -15.73 12.90 -9.89
CA GLY A 302 -14.72 13.40 -8.97
C GLY A 302 -14.81 14.91 -8.76
N ALA A 303 -14.95 15.70 -9.82
CA ALA A 303 -15.09 17.14 -9.72
C ALA A 303 -16.38 17.55 -8.99
N GLU A 304 -17.51 16.93 -9.34
CA GLU A 304 -18.81 17.25 -8.75
C GLU A 304 -18.87 16.88 -7.27
N PHE A 305 -18.22 15.76 -6.88
CA PHE A 305 -18.09 15.40 -5.48
C PHE A 305 -17.40 16.51 -4.67
N GLY A 306 -16.32 17.09 -5.20
CA GLY A 306 -15.63 18.21 -4.58
C GLY A 306 -16.52 19.43 -4.40
N TYR A 307 -17.34 19.78 -5.39
CA TYR A 307 -18.26 20.92 -5.30
C TYR A 307 -19.40 20.69 -4.30
N VAL A 308 -19.99 19.48 -4.27
CA VAL A 308 -21.00 19.14 -3.26
C VAL A 308 -20.40 19.23 -1.86
N PHE A 309 -19.19 18.72 -1.69
CA PHE A 309 -18.49 18.79 -0.42
C PHE A 309 -18.21 20.25 0.01
N LEU A 310 -17.81 21.11 -0.92
CA LEU A 310 -17.62 22.55 -0.67
C LEU A 310 -18.92 23.24 -0.24
N ASP A 311 -20.03 22.95 -0.94
CA ASP A 311 -21.35 23.51 -0.59
C ASP A 311 -21.74 23.14 0.85
N GLU A 312 -21.45 21.91 1.28
CA GLU A 312 -21.71 21.46 2.66
C GLU A 312 -20.73 22.13 3.65
N ALA A 313 -19.45 22.25 3.31
CA ALA A 313 -18.46 22.94 4.15
C ALA A 313 -18.90 24.37 4.46
N VAL A 314 -19.40 25.10 3.45
CA VAL A 314 -19.95 26.45 3.63
C VAL A 314 -21.17 26.46 4.56
N LYS A 315 -22.09 25.50 4.39
CA LYS A 315 -23.29 25.39 5.27
C LYS A 315 -22.92 25.15 6.74
N PHE A 316 -21.82 24.42 7.00
CA PHE A 316 -21.32 24.18 8.35
C PHE A 316 -20.50 25.35 8.93
N GLY A 317 -20.31 26.41 8.16
CA GLY A 317 -19.53 27.57 8.58
C GLY A 317 -18.06 27.17 8.88
N ILE A 318 -17.47 26.35 7.99
CA ILE A 318 -16.06 25.98 8.06
C ILE A 318 -15.22 27.24 7.85
N THR A 319 -14.16 27.34 8.64
CA THR A 319 -13.22 28.46 8.64
C THR A 319 -11.79 27.98 8.42
N LYS A 320 -10.86 28.92 8.22
CA LYS A 320 -9.42 28.64 8.14
C LYS A 320 -8.78 28.11 9.44
N GLU A 321 -9.55 27.91 10.49
CA GLU A 321 -9.12 27.25 11.73
C GLU A 321 -9.48 25.76 11.76
N ASP A 322 -10.32 25.30 10.82
CA ASP A 322 -10.82 23.93 10.74
C ASP A 322 -9.97 23.07 9.82
N PHE A 323 -10.05 21.76 9.98
CA PHE A 323 -9.25 20.78 9.26
C PHE A 323 -10.11 20.00 8.26
N PHE A 324 -9.52 19.65 7.13
CA PHE A 324 -10.07 18.68 6.21
C PHE A 324 -9.38 17.33 6.41
N ALA A 325 -10.12 16.22 6.40
CA ALA A 325 -9.55 14.87 6.51
C ALA A 325 -9.87 14.02 5.28
N GLN A 326 -8.89 13.23 4.84
CA GLN A 326 -8.94 12.40 3.67
C GLN A 326 -8.28 11.04 3.92
N GLY A 327 -8.89 9.97 3.38
CA GLY A 327 -8.45 8.59 3.56
C GLY A 327 -7.39 8.16 2.55
N THR A 328 -6.30 8.91 2.39
CA THR A 328 -5.13 8.53 1.60
C THR A 328 -4.39 7.39 2.32
N ILE A 329 -3.95 6.38 1.57
CA ILE A 329 -3.21 5.23 2.10
C ILE A 329 -1.84 5.12 1.43
N TYR A 330 -0.93 4.32 2.00
CA TYR A 330 0.47 4.24 1.57
C TYR A 330 0.67 3.89 0.08
N PRO A 331 -0.07 2.96 -0.54
CA PRO A 331 0.02 2.74 -1.99
C PRO A 331 -0.27 4.00 -2.82
N ASP A 332 -1.25 4.83 -2.42
CA ASP A 332 -1.57 6.07 -3.13
C ASP A 332 -0.39 7.05 -3.10
N VAL A 333 0.34 7.10 -1.98
CA VAL A 333 1.54 7.94 -1.81
C VAL A 333 2.67 7.47 -2.72
N ILE A 334 2.95 6.15 -2.75
CA ILE A 334 4.03 5.57 -3.57
C ILE A 334 3.76 5.76 -5.07
N GLU A 335 2.53 5.47 -5.52
CA GLU A 335 2.14 5.58 -6.93
C GLU A 335 2.20 7.03 -7.44
N SER A 336 1.97 8.00 -6.57
CA SER A 336 2.04 9.41 -6.93
C SER A 336 3.46 9.96 -7.02
N GLY A 337 4.45 9.32 -6.39
CA GLY A 337 5.87 9.70 -6.40
C GLY A 337 6.69 9.06 -7.53
N ALA A 338 6.12 8.13 -8.31
CA ALA A 338 6.83 7.39 -9.36
C ALA A 338 7.02 8.15 -10.69
N GLY A 339 6.67 9.44 -10.77
CA GLY A 339 6.85 10.27 -11.96
C GLY A 339 7.49 11.63 -11.64
N ASP A 340 8.66 11.89 -12.19
CA ASP A 340 9.47 13.13 -12.17
C ASP A 340 9.50 13.93 -10.87
N ALA A 341 10.68 14.03 -10.30
CA ALA A 341 11.02 14.52 -8.95
C ALA A 341 10.56 15.94 -8.56
N ASP A 342 9.95 16.70 -9.45
CA ASP A 342 9.52 18.11 -9.19
C ASP A 342 8.03 18.28 -8.89
N VAL A 343 7.24 17.20 -8.81
CA VAL A 343 5.78 17.27 -8.67
C VAL A 343 5.29 16.82 -7.28
N ILE A 344 6.19 16.56 -6.36
CA ILE A 344 6.00 15.80 -5.11
C ILE A 344 5.07 16.44 -4.07
N LYS A 345 4.67 17.69 -4.18
CA LYS A 345 3.84 18.35 -3.14
C LYS A 345 2.42 18.74 -3.51
N SER A 346 1.96 18.52 -4.74
CA SER A 346 0.68 19.07 -5.18
C SER A 346 -0.34 18.08 -5.73
N HIS A 347 -0.09 16.77 -5.79
CA HIS A 347 -0.92 15.84 -6.55
C HIS A 347 -1.63 14.71 -5.79
N HIS A 348 -1.44 14.57 -4.49
CA HIS A 348 -2.16 13.57 -3.68
C HIS A 348 -3.65 13.89 -3.52
N ASN A 349 -4.07 15.10 -3.86
CA ASN A 349 -5.43 15.60 -3.66
C ASN A 349 -6.18 15.87 -4.96
N LYS A 350 -6.14 14.93 -5.91
CA LYS A 350 -6.90 15.04 -7.18
C LYS A 350 -8.43 14.96 -7.02
N LEU A 351 -8.93 14.64 -5.83
CA LEU A 351 -10.36 14.51 -5.57
C LEU A 351 -11.04 15.84 -5.27
N LEU A 352 -10.33 16.83 -4.73
CA LEU A 352 -10.90 18.12 -4.43
C LEU A 352 -10.22 19.24 -5.21
N PRO A 353 -10.98 20.24 -5.72
CA PRO A 353 -10.41 21.45 -6.29
C PRO A 353 -9.53 22.17 -5.26
N ARG A 354 -8.43 22.78 -5.74
CA ARG A 354 -7.50 23.54 -4.88
C ARG A 354 -8.18 24.61 -4.04
N GLU A 355 -9.17 25.23 -4.61
CA GLU A 355 -10.00 26.27 -3.97
C GLU A 355 -10.74 25.76 -2.72
N VAL A 356 -11.06 24.46 -2.68
CA VAL A 356 -11.69 23.82 -1.52
C VAL A 356 -10.67 23.61 -0.41
N ILE A 357 -9.49 23.10 -0.77
CA ILE A 357 -8.42 22.80 0.19
C ILE A 357 -7.91 24.07 0.86
N GLU A 358 -7.77 25.15 0.10
CA GLU A 358 -7.29 26.47 0.60
C GLU A 358 -8.22 27.12 1.64
N GLN A 359 -9.43 26.58 1.85
CA GLN A 359 -10.37 27.07 2.88
C GLN A 359 -10.10 26.48 4.27
N PHE A 360 -9.30 25.43 4.36
CA PHE A 360 -8.97 24.76 5.61
C PHE A 360 -7.59 25.17 6.12
N LYS A 361 -7.37 24.96 7.41
CA LYS A 361 -6.07 25.17 8.06
C LYS A 361 -5.02 24.19 7.55
N ALA A 362 -5.40 22.92 7.47
CA ALA A 362 -4.57 21.83 6.94
C ALA A 362 -5.41 20.65 6.50
N VAL A 363 -4.80 19.76 5.70
CA VAL A 363 -5.32 18.45 5.36
C VAL A 363 -4.72 17.41 6.30
N LEU A 364 -5.54 16.53 6.83
CA LEU A 364 -5.15 15.43 7.70
C LEU A 364 -5.25 14.10 6.94
N GLU A 365 -4.14 13.41 6.80
CA GLU A 365 -4.02 12.13 6.09
C GLU A 365 -3.33 11.07 6.99
N PRO A 366 -3.88 10.75 8.16
CA PRO A 366 -3.19 9.94 9.16
C PRO A 366 -3.02 8.47 8.77
N LEU A 367 -3.58 8.03 7.63
CA LEU A 367 -3.48 6.67 7.11
C LEU A 367 -2.46 6.52 5.97
N ASP A 368 -1.78 7.59 5.59
CA ASP A 368 -0.86 7.68 4.44
C ASP A 368 0.37 6.76 4.53
N HIS A 369 0.65 6.22 5.70
CA HIS A 369 1.71 5.25 5.96
C HIS A 369 1.21 3.80 6.07
N LEU A 370 -0.09 3.52 5.93
CA LEU A 370 -0.67 2.20 6.10
C LEU A 370 -0.99 1.51 4.78
N PHE A 371 -0.70 0.21 4.72
CA PHE A 371 -1.21 -0.66 3.66
C PHE A 371 -2.68 -1.03 3.91
N LYS A 372 -3.37 -1.48 2.86
CA LYS A 372 -4.79 -1.85 2.92
C LYS A 372 -5.11 -2.89 3.98
N ASP A 373 -4.21 -3.85 4.19
CA ASP A 373 -4.39 -4.91 5.18
C ASP A 373 -4.26 -4.35 6.61
N GLU A 374 -3.33 -3.41 6.83
CA GLU A 374 -3.18 -2.69 8.09
C GLU A 374 -4.41 -1.81 8.38
N ILE A 375 -4.98 -1.15 7.36
CA ILE A 375 -6.24 -0.39 7.48
C ILE A 375 -7.37 -1.28 7.98
N ARG A 376 -7.49 -2.50 7.45
CA ARG A 376 -8.51 -3.45 7.89
C ARG A 376 -8.30 -3.90 9.34
N LEU A 377 -7.06 -4.15 9.73
CA LEU A 377 -6.72 -4.48 11.12
C LEU A 377 -7.02 -3.30 12.06
N LEU A 378 -6.66 -2.07 11.66
CA LEU A 378 -6.99 -0.86 12.42
C LEU A 378 -8.50 -0.67 12.54
N GLY A 379 -9.28 -0.96 11.49
CA GLY A 379 -10.73 -0.91 11.52
C GLY A 379 -11.33 -1.87 12.56
N LYS A 380 -10.77 -3.08 12.70
CA LYS A 380 -11.16 -4.04 13.74
C LYS A 380 -10.81 -3.55 15.15
N GLU A 381 -9.59 -3.02 15.34
CA GLU A 381 -9.18 -2.41 16.61
C GLU A 381 -10.11 -1.28 17.05
N LEU A 382 -10.60 -0.47 16.10
CA LEU A 382 -11.55 0.61 16.31
C LEU A 382 -13.00 0.13 16.49
N GLY A 383 -13.28 -1.17 16.36
CA GLY A 383 -14.62 -1.74 16.57
C GLY A 383 -15.59 -1.53 15.40
N LEU A 384 -15.08 -1.27 14.18
CA LEU A 384 -15.91 -1.24 12.98
C LEU A 384 -16.45 -2.63 12.66
N PRO A 385 -17.70 -2.74 12.15
CA PRO A 385 -18.28 -4.03 11.82
C PRO A 385 -17.55 -4.71 10.65
N ASP A 386 -17.46 -6.02 10.71
CA ASP A 386 -16.73 -6.83 9.70
C ASP A 386 -17.17 -6.58 8.27
N TYR A 387 -18.47 -6.36 8.03
CA TYR A 387 -18.97 -6.08 6.67
C TYR A 387 -18.45 -4.78 6.07
N LEU A 388 -18.06 -3.79 6.87
CA LEU A 388 -17.39 -2.57 6.41
C LEU A 388 -15.89 -2.81 6.19
N VAL A 389 -15.23 -3.51 7.11
CA VAL A 389 -13.78 -3.75 7.07
C VAL A 389 -13.40 -4.68 5.92
N HIS A 390 -14.20 -5.74 5.67
CA HIS A 390 -13.98 -6.73 4.60
C HIS A 390 -14.75 -6.45 3.32
N ARG A 391 -15.28 -5.24 3.20
CA ARG A 391 -16.03 -4.82 2.02
C ARG A 391 -15.21 -5.00 0.74
N GLN A 392 -15.87 -5.57 -0.30
CA GLN A 392 -15.29 -5.68 -1.63
C GLN A 392 -14.95 -4.29 -2.21
N PRO A 393 -13.82 -4.16 -2.92
CA PRO A 393 -13.45 -2.91 -3.57
C PRO A 393 -14.58 -2.35 -4.41
N PHE A 394 -14.87 -1.07 -4.22
CA PHE A 394 -15.89 -0.36 -4.98
C PHE A 394 -15.31 0.96 -5.47
N PRO A 395 -15.35 1.24 -6.77
CA PRO A 395 -14.73 2.42 -7.32
C PRO A 395 -15.46 3.69 -6.86
N GLY A 396 -14.72 4.80 -6.66
CA GLY A 396 -15.30 6.08 -6.28
C GLY A 396 -16.45 6.55 -7.18
N PRO A 397 -16.40 6.39 -8.53
CA PRO A 397 -17.53 6.67 -9.41
C PRO A 397 -18.72 5.70 -9.28
N GLY A 398 -18.64 4.71 -8.43
CA GLY A 398 -19.73 3.78 -8.17
C GLY A 398 -20.09 2.92 -9.39
N LEU A 399 -21.37 2.62 -9.51
CA LEU A 399 -21.94 1.83 -10.62
C LEU A 399 -21.86 2.55 -11.98
N ALA A 400 -21.64 3.87 -12.03
CA ALA A 400 -21.59 4.63 -13.27
C ALA A 400 -20.56 4.10 -14.27
N ILE A 401 -19.39 3.63 -13.79
CA ILE A 401 -18.33 3.06 -14.66
C ILE A 401 -18.56 1.58 -14.99
N ARG A 402 -19.55 0.95 -14.37
CA ARG A 402 -19.98 -0.42 -14.66
C ARG A 402 -21.19 -0.47 -15.64
N ILE A 403 -21.60 0.69 -16.14
CA ILE A 403 -22.58 0.83 -17.23
C ILE A 403 -21.83 1.19 -18.49
N LEU A 404 -21.85 0.33 -19.51
CA LEU A 404 -21.34 0.65 -20.83
C LEU A 404 -22.36 1.57 -21.54
N GLY A 405 -21.87 2.68 -22.11
CA GLY A 405 -22.71 3.76 -22.64
C GLY A 405 -23.09 4.80 -21.58
N ASP A 406 -24.14 5.57 -21.86
CA ASP A 406 -24.63 6.64 -20.98
C ASP A 406 -25.24 6.12 -19.68
N VAL A 407 -25.19 6.94 -18.64
CA VAL A 407 -25.73 6.61 -17.31
C VAL A 407 -27.13 7.20 -17.18
N THR A 408 -28.12 6.34 -16.91
CA THR A 408 -29.49 6.75 -16.60
C THR A 408 -29.94 6.13 -15.28
N LYS A 409 -30.95 6.74 -14.65
CA LYS A 409 -31.52 6.19 -13.41
C LYS A 409 -32.05 4.75 -13.62
N GLU A 410 -32.74 4.49 -14.73
CA GLU A 410 -33.23 3.17 -15.06
C GLU A 410 -32.12 2.12 -15.15
N LYS A 411 -31.05 2.43 -15.87
CA LYS A 411 -29.86 1.54 -15.98
C LYS A 411 -29.20 1.30 -14.63
N LEU A 412 -29.10 2.33 -13.79
CA LEU A 412 -28.58 2.21 -12.44
C LEU A 412 -29.45 1.31 -11.57
N ASP A 413 -30.78 1.45 -11.62
CA ASP A 413 -31.70 0.65 -10.83
C ASP A 413 -31.60 -0.83 -11.22
N ILE A 414 -31.56 -1.14 -12.55
CA ILE A 414 -31.32 -2.49 -13.04
C ILE A 414 -29.96 -3.05 -12.51
N LEU A 415 -28.90 -2.27 -12.64
CA LEU A 415 -27.57 -2.74 -12.24
C LEU A 415 -27.44 -2.90 -10.72
N ARG A 416 -28.11 -2.05 -9.93
CA ARG A 416 -28.15 -2.18 -8.45
C ARG A 416 -28.78 -3.50 -8.02
N GLU A 417 -29.92 -3.87 -8.63
CA GLU A 417 -30.58 -5.13 -8.32
C GLU A 417 -29.73 -6.32 -8.76
N ALA A 418 -29.16 -6.28 -9.96
CA ALA A 418 -28.29 -7.34 -10.47
C ALA A 418 -27.04 -7.54 -9.61
N ASP A 419 -26.35 -6.45 -9.23
CA ASP A 419 -25.16 -6.50 -8.34
C ASP A 419 -25.54 -7.02 -6.95
N PHE A 420 -26.71 -6.62 -6.43
CA PHE A 420 -27.18 -7.08 -5.13
C PHE A 420 -27.46 -8.59 -5.13
N ILE A 421 -28.24 -9.09 -6.09
CA ILE A 421 -28.55 -10.53 -6.21
C ILE A 421 -27.26 -11.35 -6.39
N PHE A 422 -26.37 -10.90 -7.27
CA PHE A 422 -25.12 -11.58 -7.53
C PHE A 422 -24.25 -11.71 -6.27
N ARG A 423 -24.13 -10.61 -5.50
CA ARG A 423 -23.37 -10.61 -4.25
C ARG A 423 -24.01 -11.50 -3.18
N GLU A 424 -25.34 -11.54 -3.11
CA GLU A 424 -26.06 -12.46 -2.22
C GLU A 424 -25.79 -13.93 -2.56
N GLU A 425 -25.79 -14.29 -3.84
CA GLU A 425 -25.49 -15.67 -4.26
C GLU A 425 -24.04 -16.06 -3.98
N ILE A 426 -23.08 -15.16 -4.19
CA ILE A 426 -21.67 -15.38 -3.79
C ILE A 426 -21.54 -15.61 -2.27
N ALA A 427 -22.26 -14.81 -1.47
CA ALA A 427 -22.26 -14.97 -0.02
C ALA A 427 -22.91 -16.28 0.45
N LYS A 428 -24.05 -16.67 -0.15
CA LYS A 428 -24.71 -17.95 0.12
C LYS A 428 -23.85 -19.16 -0.25
N ALA A 429 -23.02 -19.03 -1.28
CA ALA A 429 -22.09 -20.06 -1.72
C ALA A 429 -20.77 -20.09 -0.94
N ASP A 430 -20.58 -19.21 0.03
CA ASP A 430 -19.32 -19.05 0.82
C ASP A 430 -18.08 -18.82 -0.05
N LEU A 431 -18.26 -18.08 -1.17
CA LEU A 431 -17.19 -17.78 -2.13
C LEU A 431 -16.56 -16.40 -1.94
N GLY A 432 -17.01 -15.63 -0.95
CA GLY A 432 -16.58 -14.24 -0.73
C GLY A 432 -15.09 -14.08 -0.48
N ASP A 433 -14.48 -15.03 0.26
CA ASP A 433 -13.07 -15.03 0.58
C ASP A 433 -12.18 -15.69 -0.50
N ILE A 434 -12.81 -16.48 -1.39
CA ILE A 434 -12.12 -17.15 -2.49
C ILE A 434 -11.96 -16.22 -3.69
N CYS A 435 -12.99 -15.42 -3.97
CA CYS A 435 -12.99 -14.46 -5.08
C CYS A 435 -12.38 -13.13 -4.64
N SER A 436 -11.24 -12.77 -5.20
CA SER A 436 -10.57 -11.49 -4.90
C SER A 436 -11.44 -10.27 -5.27
N GLN A 437 -12.23 -10.36 -6.34
CA GLN A 437 -13.19 -9.33 -6.76
C GLN A 437 -14.32 -9.94 -7.59
N TYR A 438 -15.55 -9.47 -7.37
CA TYR A 438 -16.74 -9.85 -8.15
C TYR A 438 -17.73 -8.70 -8.21
N PHE A 439 -18.40 -8.53 -9.36
CA PHE A 439 -19.36 -7.45 -9.62
C PHE A 439 -20.15 -7.68 -10.90
N ALA A 440 -21.31 -7.03 -11.00
CA ALA A 440 -22.10 -6.99 -12.22
C ALA A 440 -21.73 -5.80 -13.11
N VAL A 441 -21.88 -5.96 -14.43
CA VAL A 441 -21.70 -4.91 -15.45
C VAL A 441 -22.91 -4.89 -16.36
N LEU A 442 -23.47 -3.72 -16.60
CA LEU A 442 -24.55 -3.53 -17.56
C LEU A 442 -23.96 -3.18 -18.94
N THR A 443 -24.19 -4.07 -19.90
CA THR A 443 -23.73 -3.90 -21.28
C THR A 443 -24.85 -3.36 -22.18
N ASN A 444 -24.46 -2.87 -23.37
CA ASN A 444 -25.42 -2.47 -24.41
C ASN A 444 -25.79 -3.64 -25.33
N ALA A 445 -25.36 -4.88 -25.00
CA ALA A 445 -25.75 -6.06 -25.78
C ALA A 445 -27.26 -6.29 -25.68
N ARG A 446 -27.94 -6.50 -26.85
CA ARG A 446 -29.36 -6.84 -26.98
C ARG A 446 -29.50 -8.28 -27.40
#